data_3dc518f567d5a91844a87c0524407228
#
_entry.id   3dc518f567d5a91844a87c0524407228
#
_cell.length_a   1.000
_cell.length_b   1.000
_cell.length_c   1.000
_cell.angle_alpha   90.00
_cell.angle_beta   90.00
_cell.angle_gamma   90.00
#
_symmetry.space_group_name_H-M   'P 1'
#
loop_
_entity.id
_entity.type
_entity.pdbx_description
1 polymer ?
#
loop_
_entity_poly.entity_id
_entity_poly.type
_entity_poly.pdbx_seq_one_letter_code
_entity_poly.pdbx_strand_id
1 'polypeptide(L)'
;WHVHTPSMPDKEFGFSAIYPHNDNGLAEASVAFLDRKHSKPFFLVVGFDNPHNICEYARSQNLPFGNLPELSQDEWPGLPSNFARNPYDADVIDYEQGLNYSAYPTRHYSPDDWRRYRSLYFRLVEKVDAEIGKIVDAVDRRNLWRNTVIIFTSDHGDGVGAQRWNQKSALYEEVVNVPLIVTLPGKKNAGKEMPQLINAGVDFFASVCDWAGIPLPGGLHGVSFKALVENADPEQMHQPYVVTETTFDKGVTRGWALR
;
A
#
# COMPACT_ATOMS: atom_id res chain seq x y z
N TRP A 1 2.84 -17.99 5.30
CA TRP A 1 1.95 -18.25 4.15
C TRP A 1 1.68 -16.94 3.43
N HIS A 2 1.76 -16.96 2.13
CA HIS A 2 1.58 -15.80 1.27
C HIS A 2 0.43 -16.04 0.30
N VAL A 3 -0.44 -15.06 0.16
CA VAL A 3 -1.51 -15.03 -0.83
C VAL A 3 -1.18 -13.89 -1.77
N HIS A 4 -0.76 -14.19 -2.99
CA HIS A 4 -0.11 -13.23 -3.88
C HIS A 4 -0.44 -13.50 -5.35
N THR A 5 -0.34 -12.50 -6.18
CA THR A 5 -0.41 -12.59 -7.64
C THR A 5 0.82 -13.30 -8.25
N PRO A 6 0.75 -13.86 -9.46
CA PRO A 6 1.67 -14.88 -9.96
C PRO A 6 3.12 -14.45 -10.27
N SER A 7 3.51 -13.23 -9.97
CA SER A 7 4.78 -12.65 -10.42
C SER A 7 6.01 -12.92 -9.53
N MET A 8 5.86 -13.55 -8.37
CA MET A 8 6.99 -13.83 -7.47
C MET A 8 7.20 -15.33 -7.20
N PRO A 9 8.45 -15.80 -7.18
CA PRO A 9 8.78 -17.18 -6.79
C PRO A 9 8.66 -17.33 -5.27
N ASP A 10 7.45 -17.53 -4.75
CA ASP A 10 7.16 -17.62 -3.31
C ASP A 10 8.09 -18.57 -2.56
N LYS A 11 8.46 -19.68 -3.19
CA LYS A 11 9.35 -20.69 -2.58
C LYS A 11 10.76 -20.18 -2.37
N GLU A 12 11.25 -19.29 -3.22
CA GLU A 12 12.59 -18.69 -3.10
C GLU A 12 12.71 -17.84 -1.84
N PHE A 13 11.61 -17.19 -1.44
CA PHE A 13 11.54 -16.38 -0.22
C PHE A 13 10.95 -17.12 0.99
N GLY A 14 10.80 -18.45 0.90
CA GLY A 14 10.31 -19.26 2.01
C GLY A 14 8.79 -19.24 2.21
N PHE A 15 8.03 -18.66 1.29
CA PHE A 15 6.57 -18.66 1.33
C PHE A 15 5.97 -19.88 0.62
N SER A 16 4.75 -20.22 1.01
CA SER A 16 3.90 -21.16 0.29
C SER A 16 2.66 -20.44 -0.19
N ALA A 17 2.51 -20.27 -1.49
CA ALA A 17 1.33 -19.64 -2.08
C ALA A 17 0.08 -20.49 -1.82
N ILE A 18 -0.98 -19.85 -1.35
CA ILE A 18 -2.29 -20.45 -1.21
C ILE A 18 -3.22 -20.06 -2.37
N TYR A 19 -2.96 -18.92 -2.98
CA TYR A 19 -3.71 -18.41 -4.11
C TYR A 19 -2.80 -17.57 -5.02
N PRO A 20 -2.30 -18.14 -6.11
CA PRO A 20 -1.34 -17.47 -7.00
C PRO A 20 -2.02 -16.78 -8.20
N HIS A 21 -3.20 -16.23 -8.00
CA HIS A 21 -3.97 -15.58 -9.05
C HIS A 21 -4.15 -14.08 -8.76
N ASN A 22 -5.16 -13.48 -9.31
CA ASN A 22 -5.48 -12.06 -9.18
C ASN A 22 -6.36 -11.77 -7.96
N ASP A 23 -6.80 -10.52 -7.77
CA ASP A 23 -7.64 -10.10 -6.65
C ASP A 23 -8.95 -10.88 -6.52
N ASN A 24 -9.52 -11.35 -7.66
CA ASN A 24 -10.75 -12.14 -7.63
C ASN A 24 -10.51 -13.51 -6.99
N GLY A 25 -11.16 -13.77 -5.86
CA GLY A 25 -11.00 -15.01 -5.09
C GLY A 25 -9.87 -14.98 -4.05
N LEU A 26 -9.10 -13.89 -3.98
CA LEU A 26 -8.03 -13.74 -3.00
C LEU A 26 -8.56 -13.69 -1.57
N ALA A 27 -9.62 -12.95 -1.33
CA ALA A 27 -10.28 -12.88 -0.03
C ALA A 27 -10.87 -14.25 0.36
N GLU A 28 -11.54 -14.94 -0.55
CA GLU A 28 -12.11 -16.27 -0.31
C GLU A 28 -11.04 -17.30 0.02
N ALA A 29 -9.89 -17.28 -0.66
CA ALA A 29 -8.75 -18.14 -0.35
C ALA A 29 -8.16 -17.83 1.03
N SER A 30 -8.06 -16.55 1.38
CA SER A 30 -7.60 -16.09 2.68
C SER A 30 -8.55 -16.52 3.80
N VAL A 31 -9.85 -16.36 3.60
CA VAL A 31 -10.90 -16.84 4.51
C VAL A 31 -10.81 -18.36 4.69
N ALA A 32 -10.70 -19.11 3.59
CA ALA A 32 -10.54 -20.56 3.64
C ALA A 32 -9.28 -21.01 4.39
N PHE A 33 -8.19 -20.24 4.32
CA PHE A 33 -7.00 -20.47 5.13
C PHE A 33 -7.27 -20.22 6.61
N LEU A 34 -7.87 -19.08 6.96
CA LEU A 34 -8.18 -18.71 8.34
C LEU A 34 -9.19 -19.65 8.99
N ASP A 35 -10.09 -20.25 8.21
CA ASP A 35 -11.10 -21.19 8.70
C ASP A 35 -10.52 -22.58 9.04
N ARG A 36 -9.29 -22.88 8.60
CA ARG A 36 -8.62 -24.14 8.95
C ARG A 36 -8.17 -24.14 10.41
N LYS A 37 -8.02 -25.35 10.97
CA LYS A 37 -7.35 -25.53 12.27
C LYS A 37 -5.83 -25.49 12.04
N HIS A 38 -5.16 -24.53 12.67
CA HIS A 38 -3.71 -24.41 12.65
C HIS A 38 -3.11 -25.03 13.92
N SER A 39 -2.15 -25.94 13.75
CA SER A 39 -1.41 -26.55 14.87
C SER A 39 -0.18 -25.75 15.28
N LYS A 40 0.20 -24.76 14.49
CA LYS A 40 1.35 -23.87 14.71
C LYS A 40 0.95 -22.43 14.42
N PRO A 41 1.67 -21.45 14.97
CA PRO A 41 1.53 -20.05 14.53
C PRO A 41 1.76 -19.93 13.02
N PHE A 42 1.11 -18.95 12.40
CA PHE A 42 1.26 -18.67 10.99
C PHE A 42 1.62 -17.19 10.77
N PHE A 43 2.25 -16.92 9.66
CA PHE A 43 2.42 -15.60 9.08
C PHE A 43 1.72 -15.61 7.71
N LEU A 44 0.65 -14.81 7.59
CA LEU A 44 -0.15 -14.72 6.38
C LEU A 44 0.03 -13.35 5.78
N VAL A 45 0.41 -13.29 4.50
CA VAL A 45 0.45 -12.06 3.72
C VAL A 45 -0.65 -12.14 2.66
N VAL A 46 -1.47 -11.10 2.56
CA VAL A 46 -2.53 -10.98 1.56
C VAL A 46 -2.25 -9.71 0.76
N GLY A 47 -1.83 -9.86 -0.49
CA GLY A 47 -1.46 -8.76 -1.37
C GLY A 47 -2.51 -8.56 -2.47
N PHE A 48 -3.23 -7.45 -2.43
CA PHE A 48 -4.14 -7.03 -3.49
C PHE A 48 -3.40 -6.15 -4.50
N ASP A 49 -3.69 -6.34 -5.79
CA ASP A 49 -3.16 -5.49 -6.85
C ASP A 49 -3.86 -4.13 -6.90
N ASN A 50 -5.17 -4.10 -6.64
CA ASN A 50 -5.90 -2.85 -6.63
C ASN A 50 -5.47 -1.95 -5.45
N PRO A 51 -5.47 -0.64 -5.66
CA PRO A 51 -5.96 0.16 -6.80
C PRO A 51 -4.98 0.32 -7.99
N HIS A 52 -3.87 -0.43 -8.07
CA HIS A 52 -2.89 -0.34 -9.16
C HIS A 52 -3.52 -0.43 -10.56
N ASN A 53 -4.61 -1.19 -10.70
CA ASN A 53 -5.28 -1.38 -11.98
C ASN A 53 -5.88 -0.10 -12.60
N ILE A 54 -5.87 1.02 -11.89
CA ILE A 54 -6.18 2.34 -12.47
C ILE A 54 -5.23 2.70 -13.63
N CYS A 55 -4.05 2.10 -13.69
CA CYS A 55 -3.11 2.27 -14.78
C CYS A 55 -3.69 1.84 -16.14
N GLU A 56 -4.56 0.85 -16.17
CA GLU A 56 -5.22 0.40 -17.40
C GLU A 56 -6.22 1.45 -17.91
N TYR A 57 -6.94 2.11 -17.00
CA TYR A 57 -7.78 3.25 -17.37
C TYR A 57 -6.95 4.37 -18.00
N ALA A 58 -5.80 4.71 -17.43
CA ALA A 58 -4.90 5.73 -17.98
C ALA A 58 -4.36 5.35 -19.37
N ARG A 59 -4.28 4.05 -19.70
CA ARG A 59 -3.92 3.50 -21.00
C ARG A 59 -5.10 3.38 -21.97
N SER A 60 -6.30 3.82 -21.58
CA SER A 60 -7.54 3.60 -22.33
C SER A 60 -7.86 2.12 -22.56
N GLN A 61 -7.49 1.29 -21.62
CA GLN A 61 -7.77 -0.14 -21.59
C GLN A 61 -8.88 -0.46 -20.59
N ASN A 62 -9.51 -1.62 -20.77
CA ASN A 62 -10.49 -2.11 -19.80
C ASN A 62 -9.81 -2.42 -18.46
N LEU A 63 -10.49 -2.08 -17.37
CA LEU A 63 -10.03 -2.48 -16.04
C LEU A 63 -10.03 -4.01 -15.93
N PRO A 64 -8.93 -4.61 -15.45
CA PRO A 64 -8.92 -6.03 -15.13
C PRO A 64 -10.02 -6.35 -14.11
N PHE A 65 -10.60 -7.54 -14.21
CA PHE A 65 -11.60 -8.03 -13.24
C PHE A 65 -12.95 -7.30 -13.27
N GLY A 66 -13.28 -6.69 -14.39
CA GLY A 66 -14.59 -6.11 -14.66
C GLY A 66 -14.67 -4.60 -14.49
N ASN A 67 -15.67 -4.02 -15.13
CA ASN A 67 -15.93 -2.59 -15.04
C ASN A 67 -16.50 -2.24 -13.67
N LEU A 68 -16.08 -1.10 -13.14
CA LEU A 68 -16.71 -0.49 -11.98
C LEU A 68 -17.89 0.35 -12.44
N PRO A 69 -18.99 0.41 -11.67
CA PRO A 69 -20.03 1.39 -11.90
C PRO A 69 -19.44 2.80 -11.79
N GLU A 70 -19.58 3.59 -12.85
CA GLU A 70 -19.14 4.98 -12.82
C GLU A 70 -20.17 5.82 -12.06
N LEU A 71 -19.64 6.78 -11.29
CA LEU A 71 -20.45 7.81 -10.68
C LEU A 71 -20.81 8.88 -11.73
N SER A 72 -21.89 9.61 -11.51
CA SER A 72 -22.22 10.80 -12.30
C SER A 72 -21.17 11.91 -12.06
N GLN A 73 -21.03 12.81 -13.01
CA GLN A 73 -19.98 13.86 -12.98
C GLN A 73 -20.07 14.78 -11.75
N ASP A 74 -21.25 14.99 -11.23
CA ASP A 74 -21.51 15.77 -10.01
C ASP A 74 -21.05 15.08 -8.73
N GLU A 75 -20.94 13.73 -8.77
CA GLU A 75 -20.42 12.92 -7.66
C GLU A 75 -18.88 12.73 -7.72
N TRP A 76 -18.23 13.16 -8.80
CA TRP A 76 -16.77 13.02 -8.88
C TRP A 76 -16.07 13.88 -7.84
N PRO A 77 -15.02 13.35 -7.18
CA PRO A 77 -14.27 14.12 -6.22
C PRO A 77 -13.61 15.34 -6.85
N GLY A 78 -13.40 16.39 -6.07
CA GLY A 78 -12.63 17.55 -6.50
C GLY A 78 -11.19 17.21 -6.85
N LEU A 79 -10.52 18.12 -7.55
CA LEU A 79 -9.08 18.05 -7.75
C LEU A 79 -8.34 18.18 -6.41
N PRO A 80 -7.17 17.58 -6.22
CA PRO A 80 -6.38 17.81 -5.03
C PRO A 80 -5.92 19.27 -4.94
N SER A 81 -5.71 19.78 -3.74
CA SER A 81 -5.29 21.17 -3.51
C SER A 81 -3.96 21.51 -4.18
N ASN A 82 -3.09 20.52 -4.34
CA ASN A 82 -1.79 20.60 -5.01
C ASN A 82 -1.83 20.04 -6.45
N PHE A 83 -2.94 20.18 -7.15
CA PHE A 83 -3.09 19.71 -8.54
C PHE A 83 -2.13 20.39 -9.51
N ALA A 84 -1.84 21.69 -9.29
CA ALA A 84 -0.88 22.42 -10.11
C ALA A 84 0.54 21.84 -9.91
N ARG A 85 1.30 21.79 -11.00
CA ARG A 85 2.70 21.39 -10.91
C ARG A 85 3.49 22.35 -10.03
N ASN A 86 4.40 21.80 -9.24
CA ASN A 86 5.32 22.60 -8.44
C ASN A 86 6.35 23.27 -9.37
N PRO A 87 6.42 24.60 -9.40
CA PRO A 87 7.37 25.31 -10.27
C PRO A 87 8.85 25.14 -9.86
N TYR A 88 9.10 24.53 -8.71
CA TYR A 88 10.44 24.29 -8.17
C TYR A 88 10.88 22.83 -8.28
N ASP A 89 10.13 22.01 -9.01
CA ASP A 89 10.56 20.64 -9.30
C ASP A 89 11.89 20.64 -10.05
N ALA A 90 12.74 19.67 -9.75
CA ALA A 90 13.98 19.49 -10.48
C ALA A 90 13.70 19.01 -11.91
N ASP A 91 14.59 19.36 -12.87
CA ASP A 91 14.46 19.01 -14.30
C ASP A 91 14.24 17.50 -14.53
N VAL A 92 14.81 16.65 -13.67
CA VAL A 92 14.62 15.21 -13.73
C VAL A 92 13.16 14.79 -13.55
N ILE A 93 12.38 15.55 -12.79
CA ILE A 93 10.94 15.30 -12.63
C ILE A 93 10.18 15.58 -13.92
N ASP A 94 10.57 16.59 -14.70
CA ASP A 94 9.99 16.85 -16.04
C ASP A 94 10.30 15.70 -17.00
N TYR A 95 11.51 15.19 -16.95
CA TYR A 95 11.91 14.03 -17.73
C TYR A 95 11.09 12.79 -17.38
N GLU A 96 10.98 12.47 -16.08
CA GLU A 96 10.18 11.35 -15.57
C GLU A 96 8.69 11.52 -15.92
N GLN A 97 8.16 12.73 -15.84
CA GLN A 97 6.79 13.02 -16.27
C GLN A 97 6.62 12.70 -17.77
N GLY A 98 7.62 13.00 -18.60
CA GLY A 98 7.62 12.65 -20.02
C GLY A 98 7.58 11.14 -20.26
N LEU A 99 8.36 10.37 -19.50
CA LEU A 99 8.33 8.92 -19.51
C LEU A 99 6.97 8.38 -19.04
N ASN A 100 6.44 8.94 -17.97
CA ASN A 100 5.13 8.58 -17.44
C ASN A 100 4.03 8.82 -18.48
N TYR A 101 4.03 9.95 -19.17
CA TYR A 101 3.06 10.22 -20.25
C TYR A 101 3.17 9.25 -21.43
N SER A 102 4.35 8.69 -21.69
CA SER A 102 4.52 7.67 -22.70
C SER A 102 3.91 6.32 -22.31
N ALA A 103 3.97 6.00 -21.01
CA ALA A 103 3.40 4.77 -20.45
C ALA A 103 1.89 4.89 -20.15
N TYR A 104 1.47 6.09 -19.74
CA TYR A 104 0.12 6.42 -19.28
C TYR A 104 -0.30 7.76 -19.88
N PRO A 105 -1.04 7.80 -21.00
CA PRO A 105 -1.29 9.01 -21.79
C PRO A 105 -2.20 10.04 -21.11
N THR A 106 -1.81 10.57 -19.97
CA THR A 106 -2.58 11.57 -19.20
C THR A 106 -2.21 13.03 -19.48
N ARG A 107 -1.26 13.25 -20.41
CA ARG A 107 -0.77 14.61 -20.75
C ARG A 107 -1.89 15.60 -21.10
N HIS A 108 -2.91 15.11 -21.79
CA HIS A 108 -4.02 15.94 -22.31
C HIS A 108 -5.27 15.88 -21.43
N TYR A 109 -5.18 15.29 -20.25
CA TYR A 109 -6.30 15.23 -19.33
C TYR A 109 -6.72 16.65 -18.93
N SER A 110 -7.99 16.93 -19.16
CA SER A 110 -8.67 18.11 -18.62
C SER A 110 -8.85 17.98 -17.10
N PRO A 111 -9.22 19.04 -16.41
CA PRO A 111 -9.60 18.94 -14.99
C PRO A 111 -10.68 17.88 -14.72
N ASP A 112 -11.65 17.72 -15.61
CA ASP A 112 -12.71 16.73 -15.47
C ASP A 112 -12.21 15.29 -15.74
N ASP A 113 -11.28 15.10 -16.69
CA ASP A 113 -10.63 13.78 -16.88
C ASP A 113 -9.89 13.35 -15.62
N TRP A 114 -9.21 14.28 -14.95
CA TRP A 114 -8.54 14.00 -13.68
C TRP A 114 -9.54 13.71 -12.55
N ARG A 115 -10.65 14.41 -12.48
CA ARG A 115 -11.72 14.14 -11.51
C ARG A 115 -12.31 12.74 -11.72
N ARG A 116 -12.55 12.36 -12.99
CA ARG A 116 -13.01 11.01 -13.34
C ARG A 116 -11.98 9.93 -12.98
N TYR A 117 -10.69 10.16 -13.29
CA TYR A 117 -9.59 9.27 -12.88
C TYR A 117 -9.59 9.05 -11.38
N ARG A 118 -9.69 10.13 -10.59
CA ARG A 118 -9.78 10.06 -9.12
C ARG A 118 -11.00 9.30 -8.65
N SER A 119 -12.15 9.53 -9.26
CA SER A 119 -13.38 8.81 -8.95
C SER A 119 -13.19 7.29 -9.13
N LEU A 120 -12.65 6.87 -10.25
CA LEU A 120 -12.37 5.44 -10.51
C LEU A 120 -11.34 4.86 -9.56
N TYR A 121 -10.29 5.61 -9.22
CA TYR A 121 -9.30 5.19 -8.22
C TYR A 121 -9.97 4.89 -6.87
N PHE A 122 -10.82 5.80 -6.38
CA PHE A 122 -11.52 5.58 -5.11
C PHE A 122 -12.48 4.38 -5.16
N ARG A 123 -13.14 4.16 -6.31
CA ARG A 123 -13.96 2.95 -6.51
C ARG A 123 -13.13 1.66 -6.44
N LEU A 124 -11.89 1.68 -6.94
CA LEU A 124 -10.97 0.53 -6.79
C LEU A 124 -10.56 0.33 -5.33
N VAL A 125 -10.33 1.40 -4.57
CA VAL A 125 -10.06 1.34 -3.13
C VAL A 125 -11.25 0.74 -2.38
N GLU A 126 -12.48 1.19 -2.65
CA GLU A 126 -13.71 0.63 -2.05
C GLU A 126 -13.88 -0.86 -2.37
N LYS A 127 -13.49 -1.29 -3.58
CA LYS A 127 -13.50 -2.71 -3.94
C LYS A 127 -12.56 -3.51 -3.06
N VAL A 128 -11.33 -3.03 -2.84
CA VAL A 128 -10.36 -3.69 -1.95
C VAL A 128 -10.85 -3.68 -0.51
N ASP A 129 -11.42 -2.58 -0.05
CA ASP A 129 -11.98 -2.47 1.30
C ASP A 129 -13.06 -3.54 1.55
N ALA A 130 -13.95 -3.75 0.58
CA ALA A 130 -14.97 -4.79 0.67
C ALA A 130 -14.35 -6.21 0.73
N GLU A 131 -13.28 -6.48 0.00
CA GLU A 131 -12.57 -7.76 0.05
C GLU A 131 -11.83 -7.95 1.39
N ILE A 132 -11.21 -6.90 1.91
CA ILE A 132 -10.60 -6.90 3.24
C ILE A 132 -11.66 -7.15 4.33
N GLY A 133 -12.84 -6.57 4.17
CA GLY A 133 -13.98 -6.80 5.08
C GLY A 133 -14.29 -8.29 5.25
N LYS A 134 -14.30 -9.08 4.18
CA LYS A 134 -14.52 -10.54 4.26
C LYS A 134 -13.46 -11.25 5.11
N ILE A 135 -12.19 -10.81 5.00
CA ILE A 135 -11.08 -11.38 5.79
C ILE A 135 -11.22 -10.99 7.26
N VAL A 136 -11.54 -9.74 7.54
CA VAL A 136 -11.77 -9.23 8.90
C VAL A 136 -12.94 -9.96 9.56
N ASP A 137 -14.02 -10.21 8.83
CA ASP A 137 -15.16 -11.01 9.30
C ASP A 137 -14.75 -12.45 9.65
N ALA A 138 -13.85 -13.06 8.88
CA ALA A 138 -13.33 -14.38 9.19
C ALA A 138 -12.47 -14.37 10.47
N VAL A 139 -11.63 -13.36 10.65
CA VAL A 139 -10.86 -13.14 11.90
C VAL A 139 -11.80 -13.02 13.10
N ASP A 140 -12.91 -12.31 12.94
CA ASP A 140 -13.91 -12.10 14.01
C ASP A 140 -14.65 -13.40 14.34
N ARG A 141 -15.21 -14.07 13.34
CA ARG A 141 -15.92 -15.36 13.50
C ARG A 141 -15.06 -16.43 14.17
N ARG A 142 -13.76 -16.44 13.89
CA ARG A 142 -12.79 -17.40 14.43
C ARG A 142 -12.18 -16.93 15.74
N ASN A 143 -12.53 -15.74 16.22
CA ASN A 143 -11.98 -15.13 17.44
C ASN A 143 -10.45 -15.04 17.43
N LEU A 144 -9.87 -14.79 16.25
CA LEU A 144 -8.42 -14.70 16.07
C LEU A 144 -7.82 -13.43 16.65
N TRP A 145 -8.61 -12.39 16.86
CA TRP A 145 -8.21 -11.16 17.55
C TRP A 145 -7.50 -11.39 18.89
N ARG A 146 -7.73 -12.51 19.51
CA ARG A 146 -7.15 -12.82 20.83
C ARG A 146 -5.64 -12.98 20.81
N ASN A 147 -5.06 -13.43 19.70
CA ASN A 147 -3.65 -13.79 19.60
C ASN A 147 -3.03 -13.50 18.23
N THR A 148 -3.61 -12.60 17.47
CA THR A 148 -3.14 -12.24 16.13
C THR A 148 -2.85 -10.75 16.08
N VAL A 149 -1.67 -10.38 15.57
CA VAL A 149 -1.37 -9.01 15.12
C VAL A 149 -1.79 -8.92 13.67
N ILE A 150 -2.54 -7.88 13.33
CA ILE A 150 -2.94 -7.59 11.95
C ILE A 150 -2.34 -6.25 11.56
N ILE A 151 -1.66 -6.23 10.43
CA ILE A 151 -1.04 -5.03 9.88
C ILE A 151 -1.62 -4.78 8.49
N PHE A 152 -2.15 -3.58 8.27
CA PHE A 152 -2.57 -3.09 6.97
C PHE A 152 -1.62 -1.98 6.53
N THR A 153 -1.11 -2.09 5.31
CA THR A 153 -0.22 -1.09 4.70
C THR A 153 -0.26 -1.21 3.18
N SER A 154 0.45 -0.34 2.48
CA SER A 154 0.73 -0.42 1.05
C SER A 154 2.24 -0.35 0.80
N ASP A 155 2.69 -0.82 -0.34
CA ASP A 155 4.08 -0.71 -0.79
C ASP A 155 4.44 0.72 -1.20
N HIS A 156 3.53 1.44 -1.85
CA HIS A 156 3.62 2.84 -2.25
C HIS A 156 2.22 3.40 -2.50
N GLY A 157 2.11 4.69 -2.65
CA GLY A 157 0.89 5.37 -3.08
C GLY A 157 0.83 5.59 -4.60
N ASP A 158 -0.09 6.44 -5.02
CA ASP A 158 -0.27 6.92 -6.40
C ASP A 158 -0.46 8.43 -6.37
N GLY A 159 0.02 9.14 -7.37
CA GLY A 159 -0.13 10.59 -7.45
C GLY A 159 -1.58 11.06 -7.49
N VAL A 160 -2.48 10.28 -8.06
CA VAL A 160 -3.94 10.51 -8.12
C VAL A 160 -4.30 11.97 -8.47
N GLY A 161 -3.53 12.56 -9.39
CA GLY A 161 -3.71 13.93 -9.88
C GLY A 161 -2.95 15.01 -9.09
N ALA A 162 -2.37 14.72 -7.92
CA ALA A 162 -1.47 15.67 -7.27
C ALA A 162 -0.29 15.98 -8.21
N GLN A 163 0.09 17.25 -8.34
CA GLN A 163 1.12 17.69 -9.28
C GLN A 163 0.86 17.25 -10.75
N ARG A 164 -0.38 16.92 -11.10
CA ARG A 164 -0.77 16.25 -12.36
C ARG A 164 -0.04 14.92 -12.55
N TRP A 165 0.30 14.24 -11.46
CA TRP A 165 0.98 12.97 -11.46
C TRP A 165 -0.03 11.82 -11.30
N ASN A 166 0.20 10.75 -12.03
CA ASN A 166 -0.39 9.45 -11.81
C ASN A 166 0.72 8.42 -11.65
N GLN A 167 0.42 7.31 -10.98
CA GLN A 167 1.40 6.30 -10.65
C GLN A 167 2.45 6.77 -9.63
N LYS A 168 3.53 6.02 -9.53
CA LYS A 168 4.64 6.14 -8.60
C LYS A 168 5.87 6.79 -9.22
N SER A 169 7.03 6.55 -8.66
CA SER A 169 8.37 6.99 -9.07
C SER A 169 8.76 8.40 -8.60
N ALA A 170 7.84 9.34 -8.45
CA ALA A 170 8.13 10.62 -7.83
C ALA A 170 8.18 10.52 -6.30
N LEU A 171 8.91 11.42 -5.65
CA LEU A 171 9.00 11.49 -4.18
C LEU A 171 7.94 12.45 -3.59
N TYR A 172 6.77 12.55 -4.24
CA TYR A 172 5.64 13.31 -3.73
C TYR A 172 4.99 12.60 -2.55
N GLU A 173 4.41 13.38 -1.64
CA GLU A 173 3.78 12.88 -0.42
C GLU A 173 2.77 11.77 -0.71
N GLU A 174 1.95 11.92 -1.74
CA GLU A 174 0.91 10.98 -2.14
C GLU A 174 1.47 9.63 -2.62
N VAL A 175 2.74 9.61 -3.02
CA VAL A 175 3.43 8.40 -3.48
C VAL A 175 4.19 7.72 -2.35
N VAL A 176 4.82 8.49 -1.46
CA VAL A 176 5.74 7.93 -0.45
C VAL A 176 5.10 7.74 0.92
N ASN A 177 4.01 8.46 1.22
CA ASN A 177 3.31 8.34 2.49
C ASN A 177 2.11 7.39 2.35
N VAL A 178 2.26 6.19 2.87
CA VAL A 178 1.25 5.14 2.84
C VAL A 178 0.63 4.91 4.22
N PRO A 179 -0.60 4.40 4.30
CA PRO A 179 -1.21 4.08 5.58
C PRO A 179 -0.47 2.94 6.29
N LEU A 180 -0.39 3.02 7.61
CA LEU A 180 0.02 1.91 8.47
C LEU A 180 -0.99 1.77 9.61
N ILE A 181 -1.76 0.69 9.60
CA ILE A 181 -2.73 0.38 10.64
C ILE A 181 -2.32 -0.92 11.31
N VAL A 182 -2.18 -0.90 12.63
CA VAL A 182 -1.79 -2.08 13.40
C VAL A 182 -2.86 -2.41 14.42
N THR A 183 -3.39 -3.61 14.37
CA THR A 183 -4.31 -4.12 15.37
C THR A 183 -3.60 -5.17 16.22
N LEU A 184 -3.44 -4.89 17.50
CA LEU A 184 -2.84 -5.78 18.49
C LEU A 184 -3.81 -6.85 18.99
N PRO A 185 -3.31 -7.97 19.55
CA PRO A 185 -4.12 -8.95 20.23
C PRO A 185 -5.08 -8.33 21.26
N GLY A 186 -6.33 -8.76 21.22
CA GLY A 186 -7.38 -8.19 22.07
C GLY A 186 -7.81 -6.77 21.70
N LYS A 187 -7.44 -6.29 20.51
CA LYS A 187 -7.69 -4.91 20.04
C LYS A 187 -7.14 -3.85 21.02
N LYS A 188 -6.02 -4.17 21.70
CA LYS A 188 -5.33 -3.25 22.59
C LYS A 188 -4.95 -1.98 21.82
N ASN A 189 -5.13 -0.82 22.43
CA ASN A 189 -4.84 0.50 21.87
C ASN A 189 -5.66 0.87 20.62
N ALA A 190 -6.79 0.20 20.36
CA ALA A 190 -7.65 0.53 19.22
C ALA A 190 -8.05 2.01 19.21
N GLY A 191 -8.06 2.62 18.03
CA GLY A 191 -8.41 4.04 17.83
C GLY A 191 -7.32 5.03 18.26
N LYS A 192 -6.12 4.57 18.59
CA LYS A 192 -4.99 5.47 18.86
C LYS A 192 -4.32 5.87 17.55
N GLU A 193 -4.06 7.15 17.40
CA GLU A 193 -3.26 7.71 16.32
C GLU A 193 -1.88 8.06 16.85
N MET A 194 -0.86 7.77 16.04
CA MET A 194 0.54 7.96 16.43
C MET A 194 1.22 8.86 15.39
N PRO A 195 1.91 9.93 15.80
CA PRO A 195 2.53 10.88 14.88
C PRO A 195 3.85 10.40 14.29
N GLN A 196 4.42 9.30 14.81
CA GLN A 196 5.72 8.82 14.40
C GLN A 196 5.69 8.27 12.99
N LEU A 197 6.75 8.56 12.24
CA LEU A 197 6.98 7.99 10.92
C LEU A 197 7.68 6.64 11.06
N ILE A 198 7.21 5.68 10.26
CA ILE A 198 7.78 4.34 10.14
C ILE A 198 8.32 4.17 8.73
N ASN A 199 9.53 3.65 8.61
CA ASN A 199 10.08 3.28 7.31
C ASN A 199 9.55 1.90 6.92
N ALA A 200 8.54 1.85 6.06
CA ALA A 200 7.90 0.60 5.63
C ALA A 200 8.90 -0.40 5.00
N GLY A 201 9.94 0.10 4.33
CA GLY A 201 10.93 -0.74 3.64
C GLY A 201 11.85 -1.53 4.58
N VAL A 202 12.13 -1.01 5.77
CA VAL A 202 13.10 -1.65 6.70
C VAL A 202 12.51 -1.99 8.07
N ASP A 203 11.62 -1.13 8.62
CA ASP A 203 11.10 -1.31 9.98
C ASP A 203 10.01 -2.39 10.05
N PHE A 204 9.29 -2.61 8.96
CA PHE A 204 8.25 -3.63 8.89
C PHE A 204 8.84 -5.01 9.17
N PHE A 205 9.92 -5.39 8.48
CA PHE A 205 10.57 -6.68 8.68
C PHE A 205 11.10 -6.84 10.10
N ALA A 206 11.76 -5.79 10.64
CA ALA A 206 12.25 -5.79 12.01
C ALA A 206 11.12 -6.02 13.02
N SER A 207 9.97 -5.39 12.81
CA SER A 207 8.81 -5.50 13.68
C SER A 207 8.16 -6.89 13.62
N VAL A 208 8.05 -7.48 12.43
CA VAL A 208 7.55 -8.85 12.26
C VAL A 208 8.45 -9.85 12.97
N CYS A 209 9.77 -9.72 12.84
CA CYS A 209 10.74 -10.56 13.57
C CYS A 209 10.54 -10.43 15.09
N ASP A 210 10.39 -9.21 15.58
CA ASP A 210 10.21 -8.94 17.01
C ASP A 210 8.90 -9.54 17.56
N TRP A 211 7.76 -9.40 16.85
CA TRP A 211 6.53 -10.09 17.24
C TRP A 211 6.63 -11.62 17.18
N ALA A 212 7.38 -12.14 16.22
CA ALA A 212 7.61 -13.57 16.08
C ALA A 212 8.63 -14.13 17.09
N GLY A 213 9.35 -13.29 17.83
CA GLY A 213 10.45 -13.70 18.72
C GLY A 213 11.67 -14.24 17.97
N ILE A 214 11.87 -13.78 16.72
CA ILE A 214 12.97 -14.18 15.86
C ILE A 214 14.03 -13.07 15.90
N PRO A 215 15.31 -13.38 16.14
CA PRO A 215 16.37 -12.39 16.08
C PRO A 215 16.45 -11.74 14.68
N LEU A 216 16.59 -10.43 14.64
CA LEU A 216 16.80 -9.72 13.38
C LEU A 216 18.15 -10.15 12.79
N PRO A 217 18.21 -10.58 11.52
CA PRO A 217 19.47 -10.89 10.86
C PRO A 217 20.45 -9.72 10.89
N GLY A 218 21.74 -10.03 11.07
CA GLY A 218 22.79 -9.00 11.10
C GLY A 218 22.89 -8.21 9.79
N GLY A 219 23.23 -6.93 9.89
CA GLY A 219 23.40 -6.03 8.73
C GLY A 219 22.10 -5.37 8.24
N LEU A 220 20.97 -5.60 8.91
CA LEU A 220 19.73 -4.87 8.66
C LEU A 220 19.61 -3.68 9.60
N HIS A 221 19.06 -2.57 9.09
CA HIS A 221 19.01 -1.29 9.79
C HIS A 221 17.61 -0.91 10.29
N GLY A 222 16.61 -1.77 10.08
CA GLY A 222 15.24 -1.52 10.53
C GLY A 222 15.11 -1.51 12.05
N VAL A 223 14.27 -0.63 12.56
CA VAL A 223 13.91 -0.49 13.96
C VAL A 223 12.49 -1.04 14.16
N SER A 224 12.31 -1.96 15.11
CA SER A 224 10.98 -2.47 15.42
C SER A 224 10.08 -1.37 15.99
N PHE A 225 8.89 -1.22 15.41
CA PHE A 225 7.86 -0.33 15.95
C PHE A 225 6.88 -1.04 16.91
N LYS A 226 7.16 -2.29 17.29
CA LYS A 226 6.32 -3.06 18.22
C LYS A 226 6.09 -2.32 19.54
N ALA A 227 7.18 -1.88 20.18
CA ALA A 227 7.07 -1.17 21.46
C ALA A 227 6.27 0.14 21.34
N LEU A 228 6.44 0.86 20.23
CA LEU A 228 5.67 2.07 19.93
C LEU A 228 4.16 1.78 19.92
N VAL A 229 3.73 0.75 19.20
CA VAL A 229 2.32 0.38 19.10
C VAL A 229 1.77 -0.20 20.40
N GLU A 230 2.55 -1.01 21.12
CA GLU A 230 2.13 -1.64 22.38
C GLU A 230 2.00 -0.65 23.53
N ASN A 231 2.83 0.38 23.57
CA ASN A 231 2.79 1.43 24.59
C ASN A 231 1.76 2.51 24.24
N ALA A 232 1.55 2.79 22.94
CA ALA A 232 0.71 3.86 22.41
C ALA A 232 1.01 5.23 23.06
N ASP A 233 2.29 5.50 23.26
CA ASP A 233 2.80 6.76 23.80
C ASP A 233 3.20 7.68 22.66
N PRO A 234 2.46 8.79 22.40
CA PRO A 234 2.76 9.70 21.30
C PRO A 234 4.09 10.44 21.47
N GLU A 235 4.63 10.51 22.68
CA GLU A 235 5.94 11.14 22.98
C GLU A 235 7.11 10.16 22.84
N GLN A 236 6.83 8.86 22.67
CA GLN A 236 7.88 7.86 22.47
C GLN A 236 8.61 8.10 21.14
N MET A 237 9.90 8.40 21.23
CA MET A 237 10.76 8.50 20.04
C MET A 237 10.89 7.15 19.35
N HIS A 238 10.73 7.11 18.02
CA HIS A 238 11.01 5.95 17.19
C HIS A 238 12.29 6.20 16.38
N GLN A 239 12.20 7.05 15.37
CA GLN A 239 13.33 7.51 14.56
C GLN A 239 13.23 9.02 14.38
N PRO A 240 14.36 9.74 14.34
CA PRO A 240 14.34 11.19 14.16
C PRO A 240 13.96 11.60 12.72
N TYR A 241 14.07 10.69 11.76
CA TYR A 241 13.73 10.93 10.36
C TYR A 241 13.50 9.60 9.61
N VAL A 242 12.84 9.69 8.48
CA VAL A 242 12.65 8.59 7.52
C VAL A 242 13.25 9.00 6.18
N VAL A 243 13.99 8.10 5.56
CA VAL A 243 14.56 8.30 4.22
C VAL A 243 13.84 7.43 3.22
N THR A 244 13.40 8.05 2.13
CA THR A 244 12.88 7.35 0.94
C THR A 244 13.84 7.58 -0.21
N GLU A 245 14.20 6.52 -0.91
CA GLU A 245 15.06 6.57 -2.10
C GLU A 245 14.25 6.14 -3.34
N THR A 246 14.52 6.81 -4.45
CA THR A 246 14.04 6.40 -5.78
C THR A 246 15.14 6.58 -6.82
N THR A 247 14.95 5.96 -7.96
CA THR A 247 15.82 6.16 -9.13
C THR A 247 15.02 6.76 -10.27
N PHE A 248 15.60 7.76 -10.91
CA PHE A 248 15.06 8.43 -12.08
C PHE A 248 15.91 8.11 -13.31
N ASP A 249 15.44 8.50 -14.48
CA ASP A 249 16.15 8.37 -15.76
C ASP A 249 16.70 6.95 -15.95
N LYS A 250 15.79 5.97 -15.81
CA LYS A 250 16.11 4.53 -15.94
C LYS A 250 17.26 4.07 -15.03
N GLY A 251 17.38 4.66 -13.86
CA GLY A 251 18.39 4.32 -12.86
C GLY A 251 19.68 5.15 -12.94
N VAL A 252 19.75 6.16 -13.79
CA VAL A 252 20.92 7.03 -13.94
C VAL A 252 20.99 8.06 -12.78
N THR A 253 19.85 8.62 -12.41
CA THR A 253 19.77 9.64 -11.34
C THR A 253 19.10 9.04 -10.10
N ARG A 254 19.68 9.30 -8.93
CA ARG A 254 19.08 8.92 -7.65
C ARG A 254 18.45 10.13 -6.98
N GLY A 255 17.30 9.93 -6.37
CA GLY A 255 16.62 10.92 -5.56
C GLY A 255 16.39 10.40 -4.15
N TRP A 256 16.49 11.30 -3.18
CA TRP A 256 16.18 11.00 -1.77
C TRP A 256 15.23 12.06 -1.23
N ALA A 257 14.26 11.61 -0.46
CA ALA A 257 13.45 12.46 0.40
C ALA A 257 13.77 12.13 1.86
N LEU A 258 13.94 13.17 2.66
CA LEU A 258 14.07 13.11 4.10
C LEU A 258 12.80 13.71 4.72
N ARG A 259 12.18 12.99 5.64
CA ARG A 259 11.00 13.45 6.37
C ARG A 259 11.22 13.33 7.88
#